data_477e3c1c2162c2aa50d92534f1583b9c
#
_entry.id   477e3c1c2162c2aa50d92534f1583b9c
#
_cell.length_a   1.000
_cell.length_b   1.000
_cell.length_c   1.000
_cell.angle_alpha   90.00
_cell.angle_beta   90.00
_cell.angle_gamma   90.00
#
_symmetry.space_group_name_H-M   'P 1'
#
loop_
_entity.id
_entity.type
_entity.pdbx_description
1 polymer ?
#
loop_
_entity_poly.entity_id
_entity_poly.type
_entity_poly.pdbx_seq_one_letter_code
_entity_poly.pdbx_strand_id
1 'polypeptide(L)'
;MFKFLLAGIAGIFLAAGLLTTAGAANEGRVRVIHASPDAPNVDVYANGNRVLSDVPFKASSGYLTVPAGDYVFRVYPAGANPSTASAVLSIDATVQAGVDYTVVALDRVPQLKGRVYVDDNSAPAAGKAHINVIHAGPDAPAVDVAVKGGPVLVSGAGFGAKAGPLPVDAGTYDLEVRPAGSNQVALTVPGVRLESGKLYTFVATGFLSGQPALTVVPFVESPVAAAPATGSAHVAPPRAGDGGLAATESAGTSYLLYGAIALTVVAFAGAARAATRN
;
A
#
# COMPACT_ATOMS: atom_id res chain seq x y z
N MET A 1 -61.72 -54.21 -15.12
CA MET A 1 -60.98 -54.41 -13.87
C MET A 1 -59.55 -54.78 -14.21
N PHE A 2 -58.61 -53.90 -14.14
CA PHE A 2 -57.20 -54.13 -13.80
C PHE A 2 -56.51 -52.77 -13.84
N LYS A 3 -56.09 -52.30 -12.68
CA LYS A 3 -55.34 -51.08 -12.47
C LYS A 3 -53.86 -51.37 -12.74
N PHE A 4 -53.19 -50.62 -13.63
CA PHE A 4 -51.77 -50.57 -13.70
C PHE A 4 -51.27 -49.22 -13.16
N LEU A 5 -50.48 -49.34 -12.10
CA LEU A 5 -49.76 -48.24 -11.42
C LEU A 5 -48.47 -48.02 -12.18
N LEU A 6 -48.25 -46.85 -12.78
CA LEU A 6 -46.95 -46.43 -13.29
C LEU A 6 -46.28 -45.54 -12.26
N ALA A 7 -45.21 -46.03 -11.66
CA ALA A 7 -44.33 -45.26 -10.80
C ALA A 7 -43.37 -44.45 -11.65
N GLY A 8 -43.50 -43.15 -11.65
CA GLY A 8 -42.56 -42.21 -12.25
C GLY A 8 -41.40 -41.94 -11.30
N ILE A 9 -40.18 -42.27 -11.71
CA ILE A 9 -38.92 -41.90 -11.01
C ILE A 9 -38.55 -40.49 -11.45
N ALA A 10 -38.78 -39.51 -10.54
CA ALA A 10 -38.29 -38.15 -10.72
C ALA A 10 -36.80 -38.10 -10.36
N GLY A 11 -35.93 -38.00 -11.37
CA GLY A 11 -34.51 -37.76 -11.22
C GLY A 11 -34.28 -36.33 -10.79
N ILE A 12 -33.81 -36.11 -9.55
CA ILE A 12 -33.35 -34.82 -9.06
C ILE A 12 -31.95 -34.62 -9.62
N PHE A 13 -31.82 -33.80 -10.67
CA PHE A 13 -30.53 -33.23 -11.08
C PHE A 13 -30.11 -32.16 -10.07
N LEU A 14 -29.20 -32.53 -9.16
CA LEU A 14 -28.51 -31.58 -8.31
C LEU A 14 -27.48 -30.86 -9.17
N ALA A 15 -27.84 -29.70 -9.75
CA ALA A 15 -26.90 -28.81 -10.39
C ALA A 15 -26.01 -28.20 -9.30
N ALA A 16 -24.81 -28.77 -9.11
CA ALA A 16 -23.76 -28.16 -8.33
C ALA A 16 -23.34 -26.86 -9.05
N GLY A 17 -23.92 -25.73 -8.64
CA GLY A 17 -23.48 -24.42 -9.07
C GLY A 17 -22.04 -24.22 -8.64
N LEU A 18 -21.11 -24.25 -9.57
CA LEU A 18 -19.76 -23.74 -9.41
C LEU A 18 -19.89 -22.22 -9.17
N LEU A 19 -19.89 -21.82 -7.90
CA LEU A 19 -19.66 -20.44 -7.52
C LEU A 19 -18.23 -20.13 -7.91
N THR A 20 -18.03 -19.63 -9.12
CA THR A 20 -16.76 -19.02 -9.52
C THR A 20 -16.61 -17.73 -8.71
N THR A 21 -15.82 -17.77 -7.66
CA THR A 21 -15.29 -16.57 -7.00
C THR A 21 -14.23 -15.94 -7.94
N ALA A 22 -14.69 -15.39 -9.06
CA ALA A 22 -13.85 -14.67 -10.01
C ALA A 22 -13.86 -13.17 -9.64
N GLY A 23 -13.25 -12.80 -8.51
CA GLY A 23 -13.20 -11.40 -8.10
C GLY A 23 -11.82 -10.91 -7.67
N ALA A 24 -11.03 -11.74 -7.01
CA ALA A 24 -9.76 -11.31 -6.41
C ALA A 24 -8.53 -11.43 -7.33
N ALA A 25 -8.66 -12.03 -8.50
CA ALA A 25 -7.50 -12.39 -9.33
C ALA A 25 -6.91 -11.24 -10.15
N ASN A 26 -7.60 -10.09 -10.25
CA ASN A 26 -7.16 -8.96 -11.09
C ASN A 26 -7.36 -7.58 -10.42
N GLU A 27 -7.27 -7.52 -9.12
CA GLU A 27 -7.46 -6.30 -8.35
C GLU A 27 -6.25 -6.00 -7.48
N GLY A 28 -5.88 -4.74 -7.37
CA GLY A 28 -4.94 -4.22 -6.38
C GLY A 28 -5.67 -3.28 -5.42
N ARG A 29 -4.97 -2.78 -4.42
CA ARG A 29 -5.55 -1.82 -3.48
C ARG A 29 -4.72 -0.55 -3.43
N VAL A 30 -5.40 0.59 -3.42
CA VAL A 30 -4.76 1.91 -3.39
C VAL A 30 -5.32 2.70 -2.22
N ARG A 31 -4.43 3.25 -1.41
CA ARG A 31 -4.73 4.20 -0.36
C ARG A 31 -4.19 5.58 -0.76
N VAL A 32 -4.94 6.64 -0.49
CA VAL A 32 -4.52 8.02 -0.71
C VAL A 32 -4.35 8.72 0.64
N ILE A 33 -3.23 9.43 0.82
CA ILE A 33 -2.95 10.24 2.00
C ILE A 33 -2.71 11.69 1.58
N HIS A 34 -3.44 12.62 2.22
CA HIS A 34 -3.23 14.05 2.03
C HIS A 34 -2.26 14.58 3.08
N ALA A 35 -1.00 14.79 2.69
CA ALA A 35 0.09 15.22 3.56
C ALA A 35 0.70 16.60 3.18
N SER A 36 0.03 17.39 2.33
CA SER A 36 0.43 18.75 2.01
C SER A 36 -0.12 19.72 3.04
N PRO A 37 0.73 20.41 3.82
CA PRO A 37 0.29 21.14 5.01
C PRO A 37 -0.44 22.45 4.72
N ASP A 38 -0.22 23.08 3.57
CA ASP A 38 -0.81 24.35 3.15
C ASP A 38 -1.83 24.21 2.01
N ALA A 39 -2.10 22.98 1.56
CA ALA A 39 -3.14 22.74 0.58
C ALA A 39 -4.53 22.73 1.25
N PRO A 40 -5.57 23.25 0.57
CA PRO A 40 -6.96 23.09 1.02
C PRO A 40 -7.38 21.62 0.95
N ASN A 41 -8.60 21.32 1.41
CA ASN A 41 -9.22 20.02 1.13
C ASN A 41 -9.21 19.74 -0.37
N VAL A 42 -9.10 18.47 -0.75
CA VAL A 42 -8.94 18.05 -2.14
C VAL A 42 -9.95 17.00 -2.56
N ASP A 43 -10.30 17.03 -3.84
CA ASP A 43 -10.99 15.95 -4.54
C ASP A 43 -9.96 15.14 -5.34
N VAL A 44 -10.07 13.81 -5.32
CA VAL A 44 -9.17 12.91 -6.07
C VAL A 44 -9.96 12.19 -7.15
N TYR A 45 -9.41 12.20 -8.33
CA TYR A 45 -9.95 11.52 -9.51
C TYR A 45 -8.98 10.45 -9.99
N ALA A 46 -9.49 9.28 -10.34
CA ALA A 46 -8.76 8.20 -10.99
C ALA A 46 -9.33 8.00 -12.40
N ASN A 47 -8.50 8.15 -13.42
CA ASN A 47 -8.91 8.05 -14.84
C ASN A 47 -10.17 8.88 -15.18
N GLY A 48 -10.26 10.10 -14.59
CA GLY A 48 -11.37 11.02 -14.82
C GLY A 48 -12.60 10.82 -13.94
N ASN A 49 -12.68 9.73 -13.17
CA ASN A 49 -13.77 9.47 -12.23
C ASN A 49 -13.38 9.95 -10.83
N ARG A 50 -14.26 10.69 -10.15
CA ARG A 50 -14.01 11.13 -8.77
C ARG A 50 -14.14 9.93 -7.83
N VAL A 51 -13.02 9.60 -7.15
CA VAL A 51 -12.95 8.47 -6.22
C VAL A 51 -12.97 8.93 -4.76
N LEU A 52 -12.52 10.15 -4.48
CA LEU A 52 -12.55 10.75 -3.15
C LEU A 52 -13.00 12.21 -3.27
N SER A 53 -13.74 12.69 -2.28
CA SER A 53 -14.20 14.08 -2.20
C SER A 53 -13.88 14.67 -0.83
N ASP A 54 -13.53 15.96 -0.86
CA ASP A 54 -13.33 16.77 0.34
C ASP A 54 -12.34 16.17 1.34
N VAL A 55 -11.21 15.64 0.85
CA VAL A 55 -10.18 15.00 1.68
C VAL A 55 -9.37 16.08 2.40
N PRO A 56 -9.48 16.21 3.74
CA PRO A 56 -8.75 17.21 4.48
C PRO A 56 -7.28 16.82 4.66
N PHE A 57 -6.45 17.81 4.98
CA PHE A 57 -5.08 17.61 5.43
C PHE A 57 -5.01 16.59 6.59
N LYS A 58 -4.03 15.68 6.57
CA LYS A 58 -3.83 14.57 7.52
C LYS A 58 -4.82 13.41 7.37
N ALA A 59 -5.70 13.42 6.38
CA ALA A 59 -6.62 12.30 6.15
C ALA A 59 -5.99 11.21 5.27
N SER A 60 -6.50 10.00 5.47
CA SER A 60 -6.27 8.82 4.61
C SER A 60 -7.60 8.24 4.17
N SER A 61 -7.68 7.77 2.92
CA SER A 61 -8.88 7.11 2.40
C SER A 61 -9.13 5.70 2.97
N GLY A 62 -8.12 5.11 3.62
CA GLY A 62 -8.06 3.66 3.71
C GLY A 62 -7.72 3.03 2.35
N TYR A 63 -7.61 1.70 2.30
CA TYR A 63 -7.37 0.99 1.04
C TYR A 63 -8.66 0.79 0.26
N LEU A 64 -8.67 1.30 -0.98
CA LEU A 64 -9.73 1.11 -1.97
C LEU A 64 -9.30 -0.01 -2.92
N THR A 65 -10.15 -0.99 -3.14
CA THR A 65 -9.92 -2.04 -4.13
C THR A 65 -10.23 -1.50 -5.52
N VAL A 66 -9.27 -1.67 -6.44
CA VAL A 66 -9.39 -1.20 -7.83
C VAL A 66 -8.87 -2.27 -8.79
N PRO A 67 -9.41 -2.37 -10.02
CA PRO A 67 -8.86 -3.27 -11.03
C PRO A 67 -7.37 -3.01 -11.27
N ALA A 68 -6.60 -4.04 -11.57
CA ALA A 68 -5.22 -3.87 -12.02
C ALA A 68 -5.19 -3.14 -13.37
N GLY A 69 -4.23 -2.24 -13.54
CA GLY A 69 -4.11 -1.42 -14.75
C GLY A 69 -3.41 -0.10 -14.50
N ASP A 70 -3.38 0.74 -15.53
CA ASP A 70 -2.77 2.06 -15.48
C ASP A 70 -3.78 3.10 -15.03
N TYR A 71 -3.34 3.95 -14.10
CA TYR A 71 -4.12 5.01 -13.49
C TYR A 71 -3.41 6.35 -13.63
N VAL A 72 -4.20 7.36 -13.95
CA VAL A 72 -3.83 8.77 -13.80
C VAL A 72 -4.64 9.33 -12.65
N PHE A 73 -3.99 9.50 -11.49
CA PHE A 73 -4.60 10.16 -10.34
C PHE A 73 -4.44 11.68 -10.50
N ARG A 74 -5.56 12.41 -10.50
CA ARG A 74 -5.58 13.87 -10.55
C ARG A 74 -6.20 14.42 -9.27
N VAL A 75 -5.55 15.43 -8.72
CA VAL A 75 -5.97 16.10 -7.50
C VAL A 75 -6.42 17.52 -7.85
N TYR A 76 -7.59 17.89 -7.36
CA TYR A 76 -8.18 19.22 -7.50
C TYR A 76 -8.51 19.79 -6.12
N PRO A 77 -8.54 21.12 -5.95
CA PRO A 77 -9.17 21.71 -4.77
C PRO A 77 -10.61 21.20 -4.64
N ALA A 78 -11.07 20.93 -3.42
CA ALA A 78 -12.40 20.40 -3.18
C ALA A 78 -13.49 21.30 -3.78
N GLY A 79 -14.45 20.67 -4.50
CA GLY A 79 -15.53 21.35 -5.18
C GLY A 79 -15.15 21.99 -6.52
N ALA A 80 -13.90 21.94 -6.95
CA ALA A 80 -13.50 22.44 -8.25
C ALA A 80 -14.11 21.59 -9.39
N ASN A 81 -14.52 22.24 -10.48
CA ASN A 81 -15.01 21.53 -11.65
C ASN A 81 -13.83 21.07 -12.52
N PRO A 82 -13.58 19.77 -12.69
CA PRO A 82 -12.43 19.26 -13.44
C PRO A 82 -12.47 19.56 -14.94
N SER A 83 -13.66 19.95 -15.48
CA SER A 83 -13.80 20.36 -16.90
C SER A 83 -13.28 21.78 -17.15
N THR A 84 -13.18 22.62 -16.11
CA THR A 84 -12.76 24.02 -16.22
C THR A 84 -11.55 24.36 -15.37
N ALA A 85 -11.26 23.58 -14.34
CA ALA A 85 -10.10 23.75 -13.47
C ALA A 85 -8.94 22.85 -13.91
N SER A 86 -7.72 23.34 -13.73
CA SER A 86 -6.52 22.49 -13.85
C SER A 86 -6.30 21.68 -12.60
N ALA A 87 -5.88 20.42 -12.74
CA ALA A 87 -5.42 19.62 -11.62
C ALA A 87 -4.18 20.27 -10.99
N VAL A 88 -4.16 20.36 -9.66
CA VAL A 88 -3.00 20.86 -8.91
C VAL A 88 -1.89 19.81 -8.81
N LEU A 89 -2.24 18.52 -9.00
CA LEU A 89 -1.31 17.41 -9.02
C LEU A 89 -1.83 16.32 -9.97
N SER A 90 -0.92 15.72 -10.75
CA SER A 90 -1.18 14.53 -11.55
C SER A 90 -0.11 13.49 -11.26
N ILE A 91 -0.52 12.23 -11.03
CA ILE A 91 0.34 11.11 -10.67
C ILE A 91 -0.04 9.93 -11.55
N ASP A 92 0.90 9.43 -12.34
CA ASP A 92 0.73 8.19 -13.08
C ASP A 92 1.17 7.01 -12.22
N ALA A 93 0.37 5.94 -12.17
CA ALA A 93 0.67 4.73 -11.42
C ALA A 93 0.11 3.50 -12.13
N THR A 94 0.88 2.42 -12.14
CA THR A 94 0.41 1.10 -12.57
C THR A 94 0.06 0.27 -11.34
N VAL A 95 -1.20 -0.10 -11.20
CA VAL A 95 -1.69 -0.98 -10.14
C VAL A 95 -1.61 -2.43 -10.62
N GLN A 96 -0.88 -3.25 -9.88
CA GLN A 96 -0.77 -4.69 -10.14
C GLN A 96 -1.76 -5.46 -9.27
N ALA A 97 -2.22 -6.60 -9.76
CA ALA A 97 -3.09 -7.49 -9.01
C ALA A 97 -2.42 -8.01 -7.74
N GLY A 98 -3.15 -8.01 -6.63
CA GLY A 98 -2.67 -8.48 -5.34
C GLY A 98 -1.65 -7.58 -4.66
N VAL A 99 -1.39 -6.38 -5.19
CA VAL A 99 -0.41 -5.43 -4.63
C VAL A 99 -1.13 -4.24 -4.02
N ASP A 100 -0.62 -3.78 -2.88
CA ASP A 100 -1.12 -2.62 -2.16
C ASP A 100 -0.22 -1.41 -2.42
N TYR A 101 -0.85 -0.25 -2.56
CA TYR A 101 -0.16 1.00 -2.85
C TYR A 101 -0.63 2.11 -1.93
N THR A 102 0.32 2.95 -1.50
CA THR A 102 0.02 4.24 -0.87
C THR A 102 0.43 5.36 -1.82
N VAL A 103 -0.54 6.19 -2.20
CA VAL A 103 -0.35 7.43 -2.95
C VAL A 103 -0.40 8.59 -1.96
N VAL A 104 0.64 9.41 -1.91
CA VAL A 104 0.72 10.54 -0.98
C VAL A 104 0.88 11.83 -1.77
N ALA A 105 -0.02 12.78 -1.53
CA ALA A 105 0.16 14.18 -1.94
C ALA A 105 0.91 14.92 -0.84
N LEU A 106 2.10 15.40 -1.13
CA LEU A 106 3.00 16.02 -0.16
C LEU A 106 3.70 17.25 -0.75
N ASP A 107 4.44 17.98 0.09
CA ASP A 107 5.08 19.28 -0.19
C ASP A 107 4.09 20.46 -0.09
N ARG A 108 4.60 21.67 -0.31
CA ARG A 108 3.81 22.91 -0.35
C ARG A 108 3.07 23.03 -1.66
N VAL A 109 1.96 23.76 -1.65
CA VAL A 109 1.14 23.96 -2.87
C VAL A 109 1.95 24.35 -4.10
N PRO A 110 2.89 25.32 -4.08
CA PRO A 110 3.63 25.67 -5.28
C PRO A 110 4.54 24.55 -5.81
N GLN A 111 4.93 23.60 -4.95
CA GLN A 111 5.80 22.45 -5.28
C GLN A 111 5.15 21.11 -5.00
N LEU A 112 3.81 21.04 -5.00
CA LEU A 112 3.06 19.83 -4.67
C LEU A 112 3.56 18.62 -5.46
N LYS A 113 3.85 17.54 -4.75
CA LYS A 113 4.39 16.30 -5.30
C LYS A 113 3.51 15.12 -4.93
N GLY A 114 3.43 14.17 -5.86
CA GLY A 114 2.88 12.86 -5.62
C GLY A 114 3.98 11.84 -5.40
N ARG A 115 3.77 10.94 -4.45
CA ARG A 115 4.59 9.75 -4.27
C ARG A 115 3.71 8.52 -4.28
N VAL A 116 4.17 7.48 -4.95
CA VAL A 116 3.54 6.16 -4.95
C VAL A 116 4.50 5.19 -4.29
N TYR A 117 4.03 4.50 -3.26
CA TYR A 117 4.78 3.47 -2.56
C TYR A 117 4.07 2.14 -2.70
N VAL A 118 4.83 1.09 -2.92
CA VAL A 118 4.34 -0.29 -2.75
C VAL A 118 4.33 -0.59 -1.26
N ASP A 119 3.24 -1.16 -0.78
CA ASP A 119 3.07 -1.52 0.62
C ASP A 119 3.19 -3.04 0.80
N ASP A 120 3.97 -3.43 1.80
CA ASP A 120 3.97 -4.78 2.33
C ASP A 120 3.05 -4.80 3.55
N ASN A 121 1.85 -5.33 3.37
CA ASN A 121 0.82 -5.47 4.38
C ASN A 121 0.73 -6.92 4.89
N SER A 122 1.82 -7.67 4.79
CA SER A 122 1.94 -9.01 5.37
C SER A 122 1.75 -8.99 6.88
N ALA A 123 1.23 -10.09 7.42
CA ALA A 123 0.99 -10.19 8.85
C ALA A 123 2.30 -10.16 9.64
N PRO A 124 2.43 -9.31 10.68
CA PRO A 124 3.54 -9.35 11.59
C PRO A 124 3.62 -10.70 12.33
N ALA A 125 4.83 -11.10 12.71
CA ALA A 125 5.01 -12.26 13.59
C ALA A 125 4.28 -12.08 14.92
N ALA A 126 3.96 -13.18 15.59
CA ALA A 126 3.30 -13.14 16.89
C ALA A 126 4.07 -12.26 17.89
N GLY A 127 3.38 -11.41 18.61
CA GLY A 127 3.96 -10.45 19.55
C GLY A 127 4.56 -9.19 18.89
N LYS A 128 4.56 -9.09 17.57
CA LYS A 128 5.10 -7.95 16.82
C LYS A 128 3.98 -7.11 16.17
N ALA A 129 4.29 -5.85 15.93
CA ALA A 129 3.61 -4.97 14.98
C ALA A 129 4.59 -4.62 13.86
N HIS A 130 4.08 -4.25 12.69
CA HIS A 130 4.89 -3.63 11.66
C HIS A 130 4.69 -2.11 11.67
N ILE A 131 5.77 -1.36 11.57
CA ILE A 131 5.72 0.09 11.44
C ILE A 131 6.31 0.53 10.09
N ASN A 132 5.63 1.44 9.43
CA ASN A 132 6.13 2.22 8.30
C ASN A 132 6.23 3.68 8.73
N VAL A 133 7.23 4.39 8.24
CA VAL A 133 7.41 5.83 8.46
C VAL A 133 7.49 6.52 7.11
N ILE A 134 6.71 7.58 6.91
CA ILE A 134 6.75 8.44 5.73
C ILE A 134 7.14 9.84 6.18
N HIS A 135 8.20 10.38 5.61
CA HIS A 135 8.62 11.75 5.88
C HIS A 135 8.03 12.70 4.84
N ALA A 136 7.03 13.49 5.25
CA ALA A 136 6.29 14.44 4.42
C ALA A 136 6.38 15.90 4.92
N GLY A 137 7.29 16.22 5.87
CA GLY A 137 7.55 17.58 6.33
C GLY A 137 8.45 18.34 5.34
N PRO A 138 7.93 19.36 4.63
CA PRO A 138 8.63 19.96 3.48
C PRO A 138 9.86 20.82 3.84
N ASP A 139 9.96 21.28 5.07
CA ASP A 139 11.08 22.10 5.57
C ASP A 139 11.92 21.39 6.64
N ALA A 140 11.60 20.13 6.93
CA ALA A 140 12.40 19.33 7.83
C ALA A 140 13.54 18.63 7.06
N PRO A 141 14.76 18.58 7.64
CA PRO A 141 15.88 17.83 7.06
C PRO A 141 15.59 16.32 7.10
N ALA A 142 16.52 15.51 6.58
CA ALA A 142 16.46 14.07 6.83
C ALA A 142 16.37 13.79 8.33
N VAL A 143 15.56 12.79 8.72
CA VAL A 143 15.25 12.52 10.13
C VAL A 143 15.59 11.09 10.52
N ASP A 144 15.94 10.92 11.78
CA ASP A 144 15.97 9.65 12.48
C ASP A 144 14.69 9.54 13.33
N VAL A 145 14.12 8.33 13.41
CA VAL A 145 13.04 8.02 14.35
C VAL A 145 13.59 7.03 15.37
N ALA A 146 13.55 7.40 16.63
CA ALA A 146 14.10 6.60 17.72
C ALA A 146 13.06 6.35 18.81
N VAL A 147 13.23 5.26 19.57
CA VAL A 147 12.57 5.10 20.86
C VAL A 147 13.29 6.02 21.86
N LYS A 148 12.55 6.77 22.67
CA LYS A 148 13.12 7.62 23.71
C LYS A 148 13.95 6.79 24.68
N GLY A 149 15.24 7.13 24.76
CA GLY A 149 16.20 6.35 25.58
C GLY A 149 16.51 4.96 25.05
N GLY A 150 16.10 4.63 23.84
CA GLY A 150 16.26 3.33 23.20
C GLY A 150 16.88 3.39 21.80
N PRO A 151 16.69 2.35 20.98
CA PRO A 151 17.30 2.26 19.65
C PRO A 151 16.70 3.23 18.65
N VAL A 152 17.49 3.55 17.63
CA VAL A 152 17.01 4.20 16.40
C VAL A 152 16.30 3.15 15.56
N LEU A 153 15.03 3.38 15.23
CA LEU A 153 14.20 2.50 14.40
C LEU A 153 14.36 2.80 12.91
N VAL A 154 14.42 4.08 12.56
CA VAL A 154 14.62 4.57 11.19
C VAL A 154 15.75 5.58 11.21
N SER A 155 16.72 5.45 10.32
CA SER A 155 17.85 6.38 10.20
C SER A 155 17.86 7.07 8.84
N GLY A 156 18.05 8.39 8.85
CA GLY A 156 18.31 9.17 7.65
C GLY A 156 17.14 9.26 6.67
N ALA A 157 15.90 9.16 7.12
CA ALA A 157 14.74 9.28 6.24
C ALA A 157 14.65 10.70 5.65
N GLY A 158 14.93 10.84 4.36
CA GLY A 158 14.81 12.11 3.64
C GLY A 158 13.36 12.46 3.30
N PHE A 159 13.12 13.70 2.90
CA PHE A 159 11.80 14.16 2.46
C PHE A 159 11.24 13.28 1.32
N GLY A 160 10.01 12.80 1.47
CA GLY A 160 9.36 11.89 0.55
C GLY A 160 9.91 10.46 0.60
N ALA A 161 10.68 10.07 1.62
CA ALA A 161 11.07 8.69 1.83
C ALA A 161 9.99 7.93 2.64
N LYS A 162 9.85 6.64 2.34
CA LYS A 162 9.16 5.65 3.16
C LYS A 162 10.16 4.64 3.69
N ALA A 163 10.17 4.41 4.98
CA ALA A 163 10.94 3.35 5.64
C ALA A 163 9.99 2.31 6.23
N GLY A 164 10.38 1.04 6.17
CA GLY A 164 9.57 -0.08 6.67
C GLY A 164 9.08 -1.02 5.56
N PRO A 165 8.33 -2.10 5.91
CA PRO A 165 7.83 -2.39 7.25
C PRO A 165 8.94 -2.83 8.21
N LEU A 166 8.94 -2.29 9.42
CA LEU A 166 9.88 -2.65 10.49
C LEU A 166 9.13 -3.44 11.55
N PRO A 167 9.57 -4.66 11.89
CA PRO A 167 8.98 -5.43 12.97
C PRO A 167 9.41 -4.86 14.33
N VAL A 168 8.43 -4.45 15.14
CA VAL A 168 8.63 -3.91 16.49
C VAL A 168 7.79 -4.72 17.48
N ASP A 169 8.27 -4.94 18.70
CA ASP A 169 7.50 -5.62 19.73
C ASP A 169 6.21 -4.84 20.04
N ALA A 170 5.12 -5.55 20.29
CA ALA A 170 3.91 -4.91 20.79
C ALA A 170 4.19 -4.28 22.15
N GLY A 171 3.70 -3.06 22.36
CA GLY A 171 3.99 -2.32 23.58
C GLY A 171 3.61 -0.84 23.45
N THR A 172 3.96 -0.07 24.46
CA THR A 172 3.78 1.39 24.44
C THR A 172 5.14 2.07 24.44
N TYR A 173 5.33 3.02 23.51
CA TYR A 173 6.60 3.67 23.27
C TYR A 173 6.44 5.20 23.24
N ASP A 174 7.43 5.88 23.78
CA ASP A 174 7.65 7.28 23.47
C ASP A 174 8.63 7.34 22.29
N LEU A 175 8.20 7.90 21.18
CA LEU A 175 9.05 8.06 20.00
C LEU A 175 9.58 9.49 19.90
N GLU A 176 10.77 9.61 19.35
CA GLU A 176 11.42 10.89 19.07
C GLU A 176 11.81 10.97 17.60
N VAL A 177 11.48 12.11 16.98
CA VAL A 177 11.97 12.48 15.65
C VAL A 177 13.13 13.44 15.84
N ARG A 178 14.27 13.13 15.26
CA ARG A 178 15.53 13.89 15.40
C ARG A 178 16.07 14.20 14.00
N PRO A 179 16.78 15.32 13.77
CA PRO A 179 17.59 15.49 12.58
C PRO A 179 18.57 14.33 12.46
N ALA A 180 18.75 13.80 11.23
CA ALA A 180 19.59 12.62 10.99
C ALA A 180 21.00 12.80 11.55
N GLY A 181 21.47 11.79 12.27
CA GLY A 181 22.78 11.79 12.91
C GLY A 181 22.90 12.72 14.13
N SER A 182 21.79 13.26 14.64
CA SER A 182 21.77 14.16 15.80
C SER A 182 20.99 13.54 16.97
N ASN A 183 21.38 13.90 18.18
CA ASN A 183 20.61 13.58 19.39
C ASN A 183 19.61 14.67 19.77
N GLN A 184 19.53 15.77 19.00
CA GLN A 184 18.58 16.85 19.24
C GLN A 184 17.17 16.39 18.87
N VAL A 185 16.24 16.49 19.81
CA VAL A 185 14.84 16.10 19.59
C VAL A 185 14.09 17.25 18.91
N ALA A 186 13.60 17.03 17.70
CA ALA A 186 12.74 17.97 16.99
C ALA A 186 11.26 17.79 17.37
N LEU A 187 10.83 16.52 17.58
CA LEU A 187 9.46 16.20 17.95
C LEU A 187 9.42 14.96 18.84
N THR A 188 8.66 15.00 19.92
CA THR A 188 8.33 13.82 20.75
C THR A 188 6.91 13.39 20.48
N VAL A 189 6.70 12.09 20.27
CA VAL A 189 5.39 11.43 20.11
C VAL A 189 5.21 10.48 21.28
N PRO A 190 4.57 10.93 22.37
CA PRO A 190 4.44 10.11 23.56
C PRO A 190 3.32 9.08 23.44
N GLY A 191 3.45 7.97 24.18
CA GLY A 191 2.38 7.00 24.40
C GLY A 191 1.93 6.26 23.13
N VAL A 192 2.79 6.05 22.15
CA VAL A 192 2.48 5.28 20.94
C VAL A 192 2.25 3.82 21.31
N ARG A 193 1.00 3.37 21.24
CA ARG A 193 0.62 1.99 21.50
C ARG A 193 0.67 1.17 20.22
N LEU A 194 1.54 0.15 20.21
CA LEU A 194 1.66 -0.84 19.14
C LEU A 194 1.01 -2.15 19.60
N GLU A 195 -0.01 -2.60 18.89
CA GLU A 195 -0.71 -3.86 19.17
C GLU A 195 -0.15 -4.98 18.29
N SER A 196 -0.05 -6.18 18.85
CA SER A 196 0.40 -7.36 18.11
C SER A 196 -0.49 -7.62 16.89
N GLY A 197 0.13 -7.93 15.75
CA GLY A 197 -0.56 -8.25 14.51
C GLY A 197 -1.11 -7.04 13.76
N LYS A 198 -0.80 -5.81 14.18
CA LYS A 198 -1.24 -4.58 13.50
C LYS A 198 -0.13 -3.97 12.66
N LEU A 199 -0.58 -3.24 11.64
CA LEU A 199 0.27 -2.45 10.74
C LEU A 199 0.05 -0.97 11.04
N TYR A 200 1.15 -0.24 11.22
CA TYR A 200 1.13 1.19 11.50
C TYR A 200 1.87 1.94 10.40
N THR A 201 1.28 3.01 9.90
CA THR A 201 1.97 3.96 9.04
C THR A 201 1.98 5.32 9.74
N PHE A 202 3.17 5.76 10.14
CA PHE A 202 3.39 7.07 10.76
C PHE A 202 3.82 8.06 9.68
N VAL A 203 3.04 9.11 9.48
CA VAL A 203 3.36 10.16 8.51
C VAL A 203 3.77 11.41 9.28
N ALA A 204 5.06 11.77 9.19
CA ALA A 204 5.56 13.03 9.72
C ALA A 204 5.26 14.13 8.69
N THR A 205 4.34 15.06 9.03
CA THR A 205 3.88 16.12 8.14
C THR A 205 3.65 17.44 8.90
N GLY A 206 3.47 18.54 8.19
CA GLY A 206 3.47 19.88 8.76
C GLY A 206 4.83 20.54 8.58
N PHE A 207 4.99 21.73 9.12
CA PHE A 207 6.21 22.53 9.03
C PHE A 207 7.05 22.41 10.30
N LEU A 208 8.36 22.21 10.15
CA LEU A 208 9.31 22.31 11.26
C LEU A 208 9.32 23.74 11.83
N SER A 209 9.25 24.73 10.92
CA SER A 209 9.21 26.14 11.25
C SER A 209 8.00 26.80 10.57
N GLY A 210 6.81 26.68 11.17
CA GLY A 210 5.60 27.26 10.58
C GLY A 210 4.30 26.66 11.10
N GLN A 211 3.22 26.98 10.42
CA GLN A 211 1.89 26.43 10.68
C GLN A 211 1.31 25.80 9.42
N PRO A 212 0.61 24.63 9.55
CA PRO A 212 0.49 23.82 10.76
C PRO A 212 1.84 23.23 11.20
N ALA A 213 2.07 23.17 12.50
CA ALA A 213 3.34 22.65 13.04
C ALA A 213 3.57 21.18 12.69
N LEU A 214 4.85 20.78 12.63
CA LEU A 214 5.27 19.41 12.40
C LEU A 214 4.59 18.47 13.41
N THR A 215 4.02 17.42 12.92
CA THR A 215 3.32 16.39 13.70
C THR A 215 3.49 15.02 13.07
N VAL A 216 3.20 13.97 13.81
CA VAL A 216 3.13 12.59 13.29
C VAL A 216 1.68 12.13 13.33
N VAL A 217 1.17 11.67 12.20
CA VAL A 217 -0.17 11.14 12.06
C VAL A 217 -0.08 9.61 11.94
N PRO A 218 -0.67 8.85 12.87
CA PRO A 218 -0.72 7.40 12.78
C PRO A 218 -1.92 6.95 11.95
N PHE A 219 -1.69 6.00 11.04
CA PHE A 219 -2.72 5.21 10.38
C PHE A 219 -2.52 3.76 10.79
N VAL A 220 -3.60 3.12 11.27
CA VAL A 220 -3.56 1.75 11.79
C VAL A 220 -4.40 0.85 10.90
N GLU A 221 -3.85 -0.28 10.53
CA GLU A 221 -4.48 -1.22 9.63
C GLU A 221 -4.34 -2.65 10.12
N SER A 222 -5.23 -3.50 9.63
CA SER A 222 -5.11 -4.95 9.81
C SER A 222 -4.39 -5.54 8.60
N PRO A 223 -3.55 -6.55 8.80
CA PRO A 223 -2.92 -7.27 7.70
C PRO A 223 -3.96 -7.83 6.75
N VAL A 224 -3.59 -7.93 5.49
CA VAL A 224 -4.37 -8.74 4.54
C VAL A 224 -4.23 -10.19 4.97
N ALA A 225 -5.34 -10.89 5.11
CA ALA A 225 -5.29 -12.33 5.26
C ALA A 225 -4.54 -12.88 4.02
N ALA A 226 -3.46 -13.63 4.25
CA ALA A 226 -2.81 -14.34 3.16
C ALA A 226 -3.90 -15.13 2.42
N ALA A 227 -4.01 -14.95 1.10
CA ALA A 227 -4.87 -15.82 0.32
C ALA A 227 -4.50 -17.27 0.71
N PRO A 228 -5.49 -18.14 1.01
CA PRO A 228 -5.17 -19.52 1.33
C PRO A 228 -4.29 -20.02 0.20
N ALA A 229 -3.07 -20.46 0.53
CA ALA A 229 -2.21 -21.10 -0.44
C ALA A 229 -3.08 -22.19 -1.05
N THR A 230 -3.40 -22.05 -2.34
CA THR A 230 -4.04 -23.13 -3.09
C THR A 230 -3.07 -24.25 -3.00
N GLY A 231 -3.32 -25.15 -2.02
CA GLY A 231 -2.49 -26.29 -1.77
C GLY A 231 -2.36 -27.00 -3.11
N SER A 232 -1.14 -27.11 -3.62
CA SER A 232 -0.85 -28.03 -4.67
C SER A 232 -1.44 -29.35 -4.20
N ALA A 233 -2.57 -29.74 -4.80
CA ALA A 233 -3.14 -31.04 -4.57
C ALA A 233 -1.98 -32.00 -4.83
N HIS A 234 -1.47 -32.60 -3.78
CA HIS A 234 -0.49 -33.65 -3.87
C HIS A 234 -1.23 -34.80 -4.57
N VAL A 235 -1.12 -34.82 -5.89
CA VAL A 235 -1.58 -35.96 -6.69
C VAL A 235 -0.73 -37.10 -6.20
N ALA A 236 -1.32 -37.97 -5.37
CA ALA A 236 -0.69 -39.21 -4.98
C ALA A 236 -0.27 -39.95 -6.27
N PRO A 237 0.98 -40.38 -6.38
CA PRO A 237 1.41 -41.10 -7.56
C PRO A 237 0.54 -42.36 -7.72
N PRO A 238 0.15 -42.74 -8.94
CA PRO A 238 -0.58 -43.97 -9.19
C PRO A 238 0.26 -45.13 -8.65
N ARG A 239 -0.35 -46.01 -7.87
CA ARG A 239 0.28 -47.25 -7.41
C ARG A 239 0.78 -47.99 -8.64
N ALA A 240 2.11 -48.13 -8.74
CA ALA A 240 2.75 -48.96 -9.76
C ALA A 240 2.35 -50.42 -9.55
N GLY A 241 1.65 -50.96 -10.52
CA GLY A 241 1.60 -52.41 -10.73
C GLY A 241 2.95 -52.85 -11.28
N ASP A 242 3.38 -54.02 -10.83
CA ASP A 242 4.64 -54.67 -11.18
C ASP A 242 4.96 -54.71 -12.67
N GLY A 243 6.18 -54.32 -13.03
CA GLY A 243 6.69 -54.51 -14.40
C GLY A 243 7.98 -53.74 -14.66
N GLY A 244 9.07 -54.38 -14.45
CA GLY A 244 10.48 -54.19 -14.59
C GLY A 244 11.08 -53.18 -15.56
N LEU A 245 12.31 -52.83 -15.20
CA LEU A 245 13.53 -52.50 -15.96
C LEU A 245 13.90 -51.04 -16.22
N ALA A 246 15.06 -50.78 -15.63
CA ALA A 246 16.23 -50.02 -16.12
C ALA A 246 16.33 -48.52 -15.94
N ALA A 247 17.38 -48.22 -15.23
CA ALA A 247 17.99 -46.94 -14.88
C ALA A 247 18.30 -45.99 -16.07
N THR A 248 18.26 -44.68 -15.79
CA THR A 248 19.41 -43.80 -16.07
C THR A 248 19.33 -42.55 -15.22
N GLU A 249 20.42 -42.28 -14.50
CA GLU A 249 20.66 -41.04 -13.73
C GLU A 249 20.73 -39.82 -14.65
N SER A 250 20.15 -38.71 -14.21
CA SER A 250 20.70 -37.39 -14.56
C SER A 250 20.36 -36.40 -13.42
N ALA A 251 21.39 -36.03 -12.70
CA ALA A 251 21.39 -34.96 -11.72
C ALA A 251 21.18 -33.63 -12.43
N GLY A 252 20.09 -32.90 -12.10
CA GLY A 252 19.83 -31.54 -12.52
C GLY A 252 19.59 -30.66 -11.32
N THR A 253 20.63 -29.93 -10.95
CA THR A 253 20.63 -28.91 -9.88
C THR A 253 19.74 -27.75 -10.31
N SER A 254 18.58 -27.59 -9.70
CA SER A 254 17.70 -26.44 -9.92
C SER A 254 18.10 -25.31 -9.00
N TYR A 255 18.78 -24.32 -9.57
CA TYR A 255 18.99 -23.02 -8.91
C TYR A 255 17.68 -22.20 -9.01
N LEU A 256 17.06 -21.91 -7.87
CA LEU A 256 16.01 -20.92 -7.77
C LEU A 256 16.63 -19.54 -7.92
N LEU A 257 16.49 -18.94 -9.11
CA LEU A 257 16.78 -17.54 -9.34
C LEU A 257 15.61 -16.71 -8.77
N TYR A 258 15.82 -16.03 -7.66
CA TYR A 258 14.97 -14.93 -7.24
C TYR A 258 15.24 -13.76 -8.18
N GLY A 259 14.35 -13.56 -9.15
CA GLY A 259 14.37 -12.37 -10.02
C GLY A 259 13.93 -11.15 -9.22
N ALA A 260 14.88 -10.29 -8.87
CA ALA A 260 14.57 -8.94 -8.41
C ALA A 260 14.02 -8.15 -9.59
N ILE A 261 12.71 -7.89 -9.60
CA ILE A 261 12.11 -6.95 -10.55
C ILE A 261 12.36 -5.54 -10.01
N ALA A 262 13.37 -4.89 -10.57
CA ALA A 262 13.59 -3.47 -10.36
C ALA A 262 12.53 -2.68 -11.11
N LEU A 263 11.60 -2.08 -10.37
CA LEU A 263 10.62 -1.16 -10.93
C LEU A 263 11.31 0.19 -11.18
N THR A 264 11.57 0.52 -12.44
CA THR A 264 12.10 1.82 -12.83
C THR A 264 10.98 2.85 -12.81
N VAL A 265 10.92 3.67 -11.77
CA VAL A 265 10.04 4.83 -11.72
C VAL A 265 10.67 5.94 -12.56
N VAL A 266 10.16 6.17 -13.76
CA VAL A 266 10.55 7.31 -14.60
C VAL A 266 9.79 8.54 -14.11
N ALA A 267 10.47 9.40 -13.35
CA ALA A 267 9.95 10.72 -13.01
C ALA A 267 10.19 11.67 -14.20
N PHE A 268 9.16 11.95 -14.98
CA PHE A 268 9.21 13.03 -15.95
C PHE A 268 9.06 14.38 -15.24
N ALA A 269 10.14 15.14 -15.19
CA ALA A 269 10.12 16.55 -14.82
C ALA A 269 9.53 17.33 -16.01
N GLY A 270 8.30 17.81 -15.89
CA GLY A 270 7.68 18.70 -16.85
C GLY A 270 8.41 20.06 -16.87
N ALA A 271 9.14 20.33 -17.94
CA ALA A 271 9.74 21.64 -18.18
C ALA A 271 8.65 22.64 -18.56
N ALA A 272 8.36 23.59 -17.68
CA ALA A 272 7.58 24.77 -18.02
C ALA A 272 8.38 25.67 -18.96
N ARG A 273 7.98 25.77 -20.22
CA ARG A 273 8.47 26.79 -21.16
C ARG A 273 7.85 28.14 -20.82
N ALA A 274 8.65 29.04 -20.29
CA ALA A 274 8.32 30.44 -20.23
C ALA A 274 8.28 31.02 -21.66
N ALA A 275 7.11 31.45 -22.12
CA ALA A 275 6.97 32.24 -23.35
C ALA A 275 7.27 33.70 -23.01
N THR A 276 8.45 34.19 -23.38
CA THR A 276 8.75 35.63 -23.49
C THR A 276 8.03 36.20 -24.71
N ARG A 277 7.11 37.11 -24.45
CA ARG A 277 6.60 38.03 -25.53
C ARG A 277 7.36 39.34 -25.43
N ASN A 278 7.91 39.72 -26.58
CA ASN A 278 8.30 41.10 -26.90
C ASN A 278 7.07 42.03 -26.92
#